data_0abf79b47e299ed81506c6e40bb06197
#
_entry.id   0abf79b47e299ed81506c6e40bb06197
#
_cell.length_a   1.000
_cell.length_b   1.000
_cell.length_c   1.000
_cell.angle_alpha   90.00
_cell.angle_beta   90.00
_cell.angle_gamma   90.00
#
_symmetry.space_group_name_H-M   'P 1'
#
loop_
_entity.id
_entity.type
_entity.pdbx_description
1 polymer ?
#
loop_
_entity_poly.entity_id
_entity_poly.type
_entity_poly.pdbx_seq_one_letter_code
_entity_poly.pdbx_strand_id
1 'polypeptide(L)'
;MKFRFKQGTSTYWILIIIISVELVMASQVLGSDEVSPKLPAIAPCAVCSVSGSTEKHPVRSWSKYQGEVFYFRSVDCKKEFDRNPLAVILGPIPRPLPDFVAQTLKGKNVDLKSKKYKKKLMLIDFWATWCLPCLESIPELNQIQKKYKKKLTVLGISLDTGQRAEGKVKKVVKEKKASYPIWLAKSQSSAFEAFNLKSVPTMFLVNRKQQIVAQWMGKVNHEKIEKAIETELNATAKK
;
A
#
# COMPACT_ATOMS: atom_id res chain seq x y z
N MET A 1 -16.60 78.23 6.69
CA MET A 1 -16.56 77.73 5.30
C MET A 1 -16.88 76.26 5.30
N LYS A 2 -18.12 75.84 4.96
CA LYS A 2 -18.59 74.46 4.99
C LYS A 2 -18.38 73.83 3.63
N PHE A 3 -17.54 72.85 3.50
CA PHE A 3 -17.44 72.05 2.29
C PHE A 3 -18.35 70.79 2.42
N ARG A 4 -19.33 70.73 1.52
CA ARG A 4 -20.33 69.70 1.39
C ARG A 4 -19.82 68.64 0.40
N PHE A 5 -19.48 67.44 0.87
CA PHE A 5 -19.13 66.33 0.00
C PHE A 5 -20.42 65.66 -0.55
N LYS A 6 -20.55 65.67 -1.85
CA LYS A 6 -21.64 65.04 -2.58
C LYS A 6 -21.39 63.54 -2.67
N GLN A 7 -22.30 62.70 -2.14
CA GLN A 7 -22.31 61.26 -2.40
C GLN A 7 -22.77 61.03 -3.83
N GLY A 8 -21.99 60.36 -4.60
CA GLY A 8 -22.34 59.88 -5.92
C GLY A 8 -21.61 58.60 -6.25
N THR A 9 -22.45 57.60 -6.59
CA THR A 9 -22.13 56.40 -7.37
C THR A 9 -21.51 55.21 -6.64
N SER A 10 -22.34 54.57 -5.81
CA SER A 10 -22.06 53.24 -5.28
C SER A 10 -22.66 52.08 -6.09
N THR A 11 -23.34 52.33 -7.18
CA THR A 11 -24.06 51.31 -7.97
C THR A 11 -23.20 50.64 -9.05
N TYR A 12 -22.18 51.31 -9.54
CA TYR A 12 -21.30 50.71 -10.59
C TYR A 12 -20.32 49.67 -10.10
N TRP A 13 -19.90 49.74 -8.86
CA TRP A 13 -18.97 48.78 -8.28
C TRP A 13 -19.63 47.43 -7.97
N ILE A 14 -20.92 47.40 -7.65
CA ILE A 14 -21.67 46.17 -7.36
C ILE A 14 -21.91 45.36 -8.64
N LEU A 15 -22.16 46.03 -9.78
CA LEU A 15 -22.35 45.35 -11.07
C LEU A 15 -21.05 44.72 -11.61
N ILE A 16 -19.88 45.32 -11.36
CA ILE A 16 -18.61 44.77 -11.81
C ILE A 16 -18.23 43.55 -10.97
N ILE A 17 -18.54 43.53 -9.67
CA ILE A 17 -18.27 42.38 -8.79
C ILE A 17 -19.17 41.19 -9.12
N ILE A 18 -20.43 41.42 -9.49
CA ILE A 18 -21.37 40.33 -9.86
C ILE A 18 -20.95 39.68 -11.18
N ILE A 19 -20.49 40.45 -12.17
CA ILE A 19 -20.04 39.93 -13.47
C ILE A 19 -18.72 39.14 -13.31
N SER A 20 -17.82 39.56 -12.40
CA SER A 20 -16.57 38.85 -12.14
C SER A 20 -16.74 37.54 -11.34
N VAL A 21 -17.80 37.44 -10.52
CA VAL A 21 -18.11 36.21 -9.76
C VAL A 21 -18.76 35.15 -10.66
N GLU A 22 -19.63 35.56 -11.61
CA GLU A 22 -20.21 34.61 -12.57
C GLU A 22 -19.19 34.08 -13.59
N LEU A 23 -18.18 34.86 -13.96
CA LEU A 23 -17.11 34.41 -14.87
C LEU A 23 -16.12 33.44 -14.19
N VAL A 24 -15.95 33.50 -12.87
CA VAL A 24 -15.11 32.59 -12.11
C VAL A 24 -15.81 31.26 -11.80
N MET A 25 -17.16 31.25 -11.72
CA MET A 25 -17.91 30.02 -11.49
C MET A 25 -18.11 29.17 -12.76
N ALA A 26 -17.95 29.76 -13.96
CA ALA A 26 -18.06 29.03 -15.24
C ALA A 26 -16.76 28.27 -15.62
N SER A 27 -15.65 28.44 -14.90
CA SER A 27 -14.37 27.78 -15.21
C SER A 27 -14.07 26.55 -14.36
N GLN A 28 -15.02 26.05 -13.55
CA GLN A 28 -14.80 24.85 -12.71
C GLN A 28 -15.53 23.59 -13.18
N VAL A 29 -16.03 23.56 -14.40
CA VAL A 29 -16.55 22.33 -15.03
C VAL A 29 -15.74 22.05 -16.30
N LEU A 30 -14.42 22.00 -16.16
CA LEU A 30 -13.60 21.20 -17.05
C LEU A 30 -13.35 19.90 -16.31
N GLY A 31 -14.18 18.89 -16.62
CA GLY A 31 -13.94 17.54 -16.21
C GLY A 31 -12.48 17.18 -16.51
N SER A 32 -11.79 16.63 -15.54
CA SER A 32 -10.53 15.96 -15.78
C SER A 32 -10.82 14.84 -16.77
N ASP A 33 -10.62 15.11 -18.06
CA ASP A 33 -10.49 14.07 -19.06
C ASP A 33 -9.31 13.21 -18.63
N GLU A 34 -9.57 12.13 -17.88
CA GLU A 34 -8.61 11.08 -17.69
C GLU A 34 -8.27 10.57 -19.09
N VAL A 35 -7.15 11.02 -19.63
CA VAL A 35 -6.65 10.56 -20.92
C VAL A 35 -6.57 9.05 -20.83
N SER A 36 -7.47 8.38 -21.54
CA SER A 36 -7.47 6.91 -21.60
C SER A 36 -6.08 6.45 -22.02
N PRO A 37 -5.45 5.52 -21.31
CA PRO A 37 -4.11 5.09 -21.64
C PRO A 37 -4.09 4.53 -23.07
N LYS A 38 -3.03 4.80 -23.81
CA LYS A 38 -2.82 4.18 -25.15
C LYS A 38 -2.69 2.66 -24.92
N LEU A 39 -3.75 1.93 -25.21
CA LEU A 39 -3.82 0.50 -24.98
C LEU A 39 -3.02 -0.27 -26.04
N PRO A 40 -2.23 -1.29 -25.67
CA PRO A 40 -1.64 -2.20 -26.63
C PRO A 40 -2.74 -3.06 -27.28
N ALA A 41 -2.54 -3.42 -28.57
CA ALA A 41 -3.49 -4.29 -29.28
C ALA A 41 -3.61 -5.68 -28.62
N ILE A 42 -2.47 -6.21 -28.14
CA ILE A 42 -2.38 -7.51 -27.43
C ILE A 42 -1.54 -7.36 -26.16
N ALA A 43 -1.96 -8.05 -25.10
CA ALA A 43 -1.22 -8.11 -23.83
C ALA A 43 -1.56 -9.41 -23.07
N PRO A 44 -0.73 -9.83 -22.08
CA PRO A 44 -1.14 -10.84 -21.13
C PRO A 44 -2.36 -10.36 -20.33
N CYS A 45 -3.31 -11.24 -20.07
CA CYS A 45 -4.44 -10.93 -19.21
C CYS A 45 -4.01 -11.03 -17.74
N ALA A 46 -4.11 -9.95 -16.98
CA ALA A 46 -3.66 -9.90 -15.58
C ALA A 46 -4.27 -11.02 -14.72
N VAL A 47 -5.57 -11.30 -14.87
CA VAL A 47 -6.27 -12.37 -14.12
C VAL A 47 -5.79 -13.76 -14.54
N CYS A 48 -5.65 -14.02 -15.85
CA CYS A 48 -5.20 -15.34 -16.32
C CYS A 48 -3.74 -15.62 -15.95
N SER A 49 -2.91 -14.57 -15.80
CA SER A 49 -1.51 -14.71 -15.39
C SER A 49 -1.34 -15.23 -13.96
N VAL A 50 -2.36 -15.10 -13.09
CA VAL A 50 -2.34 -15.67 -11.73
C VAL A 50 -2.24 -17.19 -11.76
N SER A 51 -2.84 -17.85 -12.77
CA SER A 51 -2.75 -19.28 -12.98
C SER A 51 -1.53 -19.71 -13.83
N GLY A 52 -0.60 -18.81 -14.07
CA GLY A 52 0.65 -19.08 -14.79
C GLY A 52 0.56 -18.90 -16.31
N SER A 53 -0.57 -18.44 -16.87
CA SER A 53 -0.69 -18.18 -18.30
C SER A 53 0.13 -16.95 -18.71
N THR A 54 1.02 -17.10 -19.67
CA THR A 54 1.81 -16.01 -20.30
C THR A 54 1.26 -15.65 -21.68
N GLU A 55 0.17 -16.26 -22.09
CA GLU A 55 -0.44 -16.04 -23.41
C GLU A 55 -0.93 -14.62 -23.56
N LYS A 56 -0.62 -14.00 -24.71
CA LYS A 56 -1.08 -12.66 -25.07
C LYS A 56 -2.41 -12.77 -25.80
N HIS A 57 -3.37 -11.95 -25.38
CA HIS A 57 -4.70 -11.87 -25.96
C HIS A 57 -5.01 -10.46 -26.45
N PRO A 58 -5.96 -10.26 -27.38
CA PRO A 58 -6.48 -8.93 -27.68
C PRO A 58 -6.98 -8.25 -26.41
N VAL A 59 -6.57 -7.00 -26.18
CA VAL A 59 -7.02 -6.21 -25.03
C VAL A 59 -8.47 -5.79 -25.26
N ARG A 60 -9.39 -6.28 -24.42
CA ARG A 60 -10.83 -5.98 -24.46
C ARG A 60 -11.25 -4.97 -23.39
N SER A 61 -10.49 -4.86 -22.31
CA SER A 61 -10.75 -3.92 -21.21
C SER A 61 -9.48 -3.70 -20.39
N TRP A 62 -9.53 -2.72 -19.51
CA TRP A 62 -8.42 -2.35 -18.64
C TRP A 62 -8.91 -1.77 -17.32
N SER A 63 -8.07 -1.76 -16.31
CA SER A 63 -8.25 -1.05 -15.04
C SER A 63 -6.95 -0.41 -14.59
N LYS A 64 -7.06 0.68 -13.83
CA LYS A 64 -5.93 1.33 -13.18
C LYS A 64 -5.97 1.06 -11.69
N TYR A 65 -4.87 0.59 -11.13
CA TYR A 65 -4.75 0.35 -9.70
C TYR A 65 -3.41 0.87 -9.20
N GLN A 66 -3.43 1.81 -8.26
CA GLN A 66 -2.24 2.48 -7.70
C GLN A 66 -1.28 3.04 -8.78
N GLY A 67 -1.83 3.61 -9.85
CA GLY A 67 -1.05 4.21 -10.93
C GLY A 67 -0.66 3.24 -12.06
N GLU A 68 -0.71 1.93 -11.84
CA GLU A 68 -0.43 0.93 -12.86
C GLU A 68 -1.68 0.56 -13.66
N VAL A 69 -1.50 0.24 -14.95
CA VAL A 69 -2.57 -0.19 -15.86
C VAL A 69 -2.50 -1.70 -16.06
N PHE A 70 -3.65 -2.35 -15.83
CA PHE A 70 -3.82 -3.79 -15.99
C PHE A 70 -4.75 -4.08 -17.17
N TYR A 71 -4.36 -5.04 -18.00
CA TYR A 71 -5.07 -5.39 -19.23
C TYR A 71 -5.83 -6.71 -19.07
N PHE A 72 -7.00 -6.80 -19.73
CA PHE A 72 -7.85 -7.98 -19.64
C PHE A 72 -8.35 -8.40 -21.02
N ARG A 73 -8.40 -9.73 -21.23
CA ARG A 73 -8.94 -10.35 -22.44
C ARG A 73 -10.47 -10.28 -22.52
N SER A 74 -11.15 -10.03 -21.40
CA SER A 74 -12.61 -9.93 -21.32
C SER A 74 -13.06 -8.96 -20.22
N VAL A 75 -14.32 -8.53 -20.30
CA VAL A 75 -14.96 -7.70 -19.27
C VAL A 75 -15.09 -8.48 -17.95
N ASP A 76 -15.27 -9.80 -17.98
CA ASP A 76 -15.39 -10.60 -16.76
C ASP A 76 -14.06 -10.69 -16.01
N CYS A 77 -12.93 -10.84 -16.70
CA CYS A 77 -11.62 -10.71 -16.07
C CYS A 77 -11.42 -9.34 -15.43
N LYS A 78 -11.89 -8.26 -16.08
CA LYS A 78 -11.88 -6.93 -15.47
C LYS A 78 -12.71 -6.87 -14.19
N LYS A 79 -13.94 -7.39 -14.20
CA LYS A 79 -14.81 -7.42 -13.02
C LYS A 79 -14.19 -8.22 -11.87
N GLU A 80 -13.54 -9.33 -12.17
CA GLU A 80 -12.82 -10.14 -11.17
C GLU A 80 -11.65 -9.34 -10.54
N PHE A 81 -10.85 -8.69 -11.37
CA PHE A 81 -9.79 -7.80 -10.91
C PHE A 81 -10.33 -6.65 -10.04
N ASP A 82 -11.33 -5.91 -10.52
CA ASP A 82 -11.90 -4.75 -9.82
C ASP A 82 -12.51 -5.14 -8.46
N ARG A 83 -13.03 -6.37 -8.33
CA ARG A 83 -13.52 -6.90 -7.05
C ARG A 83 -12.40 -7.11 -6.04
N ASN A 84 -11.24 -7.61 -6.45
CA ASN A 84 -10.12 -7.86 -5.57
C ASN A 84 -8.77 -7.75 -6.31
N PRO A 85 -8.29 -6.53 -6.59
CA PRO A 85 -7.03 -6.31 -7.31
C PRO A 85 -5.83 -7.00 -6.64
N LEU A 86 -5.78 -7.00 -5.31
CA LEU A 86 -4.66 -7.58 -4.57
C LEU A 86 -4.59 -9.11 -4.69
N ALA A 87 -5.70 -9.81 -4.90
CA ALA A 87 -5.67 -11.25 -5.17
C ALA A 87 -4.95 -11.56 -6.49
N VAL A 88 -5.10 -10.68 -7.48
CA VAL A 88 -4.42 -10.80 -8.78
C VAL A 88 -2.95 -10.36 -8.68
N ILE A 89 -2.69 -9.26 -7.98
CA ILE A 89 -1.35 -8.64 -7.91
C ILE A 89 -0.41 -9.42 -6.98
N LEU A 90 -0.87 -9.76 -5.78
CA LEU A 90 -0.06 -10.38 -4.72
C LEU A 90 -0.37 -11.89 -4.52
N GLY A 91 -1.43 -12.37 -5.15
CA GLY A 91 -1.95 -13.72 -4.99
C GLY A 91 -3.14 -13.81 -4.03
N PRO A 92 -3.96 -14.88 -4.14
CA PRO A 92 -5.15 -15.05 -3.31
C PRO A 92 -4.83 -15.30 -1.85
N ILE A 93 -5.78 -15.03 -0.97
CA ILE A 93 -5.73 -15.33 0.47
C ILE A 93 -6.97 -16.17 0.88
N PRO A 94 -6.85 -17.07 1.88
CA PRO A 94 -5.63 -17.39 2.62
C PRO A 94 -4.66 -18.24 1.79
N ARG A 95 -3.34 -18.01 1.97
CA ARG A 95 -2.30 -18.85 1.36
C ARG A 95 -1.18 -19.14 2.34
N PRO A 96 -0.38 -20.21 2.16
CA PRO A 96 0.77 -20.50 3.01
C PRO A 96 1.77 -19.35 3.02
N LEU A 97 2.36 -19.08 4.20
CA LEU A 97 3.52 -18.22 4.30
C LEU A 97 4.67 -18.85 3.50
N PRO A 98 5.32 -18.14 2.57
CA PRO A 98 6.45 -18.69 1.83
C PRO A 98 7.67 -18.94 2.74
N ASP A 99 8.57 -19.79 2.30
CA ASP A 99 9.88 -19.95 2.95
C ASP A 99 10.70 -18.69 2.69
N PHE A 100 11.14 -18.07 3.76
CA PHE A 100 11.90 -16.83 3.66
C PHE A 100 12.85 -16.66 4.85
N VAL A 101 14.10 -16.42 4.54
CA VAL A 101 15.15 -16.16 5.51
C VAL A 101 15.65 -14.73 5.34
N ALA A 102 15.49 -13.94 6.39
CA ALA A 102 16.05 -12.60 6.52
C ALA A 102 17.23 -12.58 7.47
N GLN A 103 17.87 -11.42 7.62
CA GLN A 103 18.92 -11.18 8.60
C GLN A 103 18.48 -10.13 9.62
N THR A 104 18.74 -10.36 10.88
CA THR A 104 18.65 -9.30 11.89
C THR A 104 19.68 -8.21 11.61
N LEU A 105 19.51 -7.02 12.22
CA LEU A 105 20.50 -5.92 12.16
C LEU A 105 21.83 -6.27 12.88
N LYS A 106 22.00 -7.49 13.40
CA LYS A 106 23.22 -8.05 13.95
C LYS A 106 23.79 -9.18 13.08
N GLY A 107 23.30 -9.33 11.85
CA GLY A 107 23.77 -10.32 10.88
C GLY A 107 23.27 -11.76 11.10
N LYS A 108 22.43 -12.03 12.11
CA LYS A 108 21.91 -13.38 12.36
C LYS A 108 20.79 -13.73 11.38
N ASN A 109 20.87 -14.89 10.73
CA ASN A 109 19.79 -15.42 9.90
C ASN A 109 18.56 -15.77 10.75
N VAL A 110 17.39 -15.42 10.26
CA VAL A 110 16.10 -15.68 10.91
C VAL A 110 15.11 -16.17 9.87
N ASP A 111 14.52 -17.33 10.15
CA ASP A 111 13.45 -17.92 9.36
C ASP A 111 12.08 -17.42 9.88
N LEU A 112 11.23 -16.92 8.99
CA LEU A 112 9.86 -16.48 9.29
C LEU A 112 8.99 -17.62 9.82
N LYS A 113 9.26 -18.87 9.40
CA LYS A 113 8.52 -20.07 9.83
C LYS A 113 9.03 -20.65 11.14
N SER A 114 10.02 -20.03 11.80
CA SER A 114 10.53 -20.54 13.07
C SER A 114 9.44 -20.68 14.14
N LYS A 115 9.58 -21.68 15.02
CA LYS A 115 8.60 -21.97 16.10
C LYS A 115 8.27 -20.77 16.99
N LYS A 116 9.18 -19.81 17.11
CA LYS A 116 9.02 -18.57 17.88
C LYS A 116 7.82 -17.74 17.38
N TYR A 117 7.57 -17.71 16.08
CA TYR A 117 6.53 -16.86 15.45
C TYR A 117 5.17 -17.56 15.31
N LYS A 118 5.10 -18.90 15.54
CA LYS A 118 3.83 -19.66 15.49
C LYS A 118 2.86 -19.35 16.63
N LYS A 119 3.34 -18.74 17.72
CA LYS A 119 2.52 -18.49 18.93
C LYS A 119 1.65 -17.24 18.84
N LYS A 120 1.94 -16.33 17.91
CA LYS A 120 1.27 -15.03 17.75
C LYS A 120 0.89 -14.81 16.29
N LEU A 121 0.00 -13.86 16.05
CA LEU A 121 -0.12 -13.27 14.71
C LEU A 121 1.18 -12.54 14.36
N MET A 122 1.47 -12.42 13.08
CA MET A 122 2.62 -11.67 12.59
C MET A 122 2.15 -10.67 11.53
N LEU A 123 2.46 -9.38 11.73
CA LEU A 123 2.29 -8.34 10.72
C LEU A 123 3.65 -8.07 10.10
N ILE A 124 3.85 -8.54 8.88
CA ILE A 124 5.09 -8.34 8.13
C ILE A 124 4.93 -7.06 7.32
N ASP A 125 5.87 -6.13 7.47
CA ASP A 125 5.97 -4.88 6.71
C ASP A 125 7.25 -4.89 5.86
N PHE A 126 7.08 -4.95 4.53
CA PHE A 126 8.20 -4.77 3.60
C PHE A 126 8.36 -3.28 3.28
N TRP A 127 9.54 -2.75 3.59
CA TRP A 127 9.83 -1.33 3.51
C TRP A 127 11.27 -1.05 3.05
N ALA A 128 11.62 0.23 2.84
CA ALA A 128 12.98 0.66 2.56
C ALA A 128 13.24 2.07 3.09
N THR A 129 14.52 2.41 3.31
CA THR A 129 14.92 3.72 3.84
C THR A 129 14.64 4.88 2.88
N TRP A 130 14.53 4.63 1.60
CA TRP A 130 14.18 5.58 0.53
C TRP A 130 12.68 5.70 0.26
N CYS A 131 11.85 4.89 0.92
CA CYS A 131 10.40 4.86 0.74
C CYS A 131 9.72 5.80 1.75
N LEU A 132 9.38 7.02 1.33
CA LEU A 132 8.76 8.01 2.21
C LEU A 132 7.45 7.51 2.86
N PRO A 133 6.47 6.92 2.12
CA PRO A 133 5.25 6.40 2.75
C PRO A 133 5.53 5.28 3.77
N CYS A 134 6.61 4.50 3.58
CA CYS A 134 7.03 3.50 4.56
C CYS A 134 7.48 4.15 5.87
N LEU A 135 8.27 5.23 5.77
CA LEU A 135 8.76 5.96 6.93
C LEU A 135 7.64 6.66 7.72
N GLU A 136 6.58 7.07 7.03
CA GLU A 136 5.39 7.67 7.62
C GLU A 136 4.54 6.65 8.40
N SER A 137 4.56 5.38 8.03
CA SER A 137 3.79 4.33 8.70
C SER A 137 4.43 3.80 10.00
N ILE A 138 5.73 4.07 10.25
CA ILE A 138 6.43 3.56 11.44
C ILE A 138 5.76 3.94 12.77
N PRO A 139 5.31 5.19 13.00
CA PRO A 139 4.60 5.55 14.23
C PRO A 139 3.31 4.74 14.46
N GLU A 140 2.55 4.49 13.40
CA GLU A 140 1.32 3.69 13.46
C GLU A 140 1.63 2.22 13.77
N LEU A 141 2.65 1.65 13.14
CA LEU A 141 3.12 0.29 13.42
C LEU A 141 3.64 0.13 14.86
N ASN A 142 4.27 1.17 15.42
CA ASN A 142 4.62 1.21 16.84
C ASN A 142 3.39 1.11 17.75
N GLN A 143 2.31 1.83 17.42
CA GLN A 143 1.05 1.78 18.17
C GLN A 143 0.41 0.39 18.08
N ILE A 144 0.34 -0.20 16.89
CA ILE A 144 -0.13 -1.59 16.71
C ILE A 144 0.71 -2.57 17.53
N GLN A 145 2.04 -2.48 17.46
CA GLN A 145 2.91 -3.35 18.25
C GLN A 145 2.67 -3.20 19.75
N LYS A 146 2.50 -1.97 20.24
CA LYS A 146 2.20 -1.68 21.67
C LYS A 146 0.84 -2.26 22.07
N LYS A 147 -0.21 -2.00 21.30
CA LYS A 147 -1.60 -2.42 21.57
C LYS A 147 -1.71 -3.95 21.60
N TYR A 148 -1.10 -4.64 20.64
CA TYR A 148 -1.26 -6.08 20.45
C TYR A 148 -0.06 -6.93 20.87
N LYS A 149 0.92 -6.39 21.61
CA LYS A 149 2.23 -7.05 21.90
C LYS A 149 2.14 -8.48 22.46
N LYS A 150 1.05 -8.83 23.17
CA LYS A 150 0.84 -10.19 23.70
C LYS A 150 0.33 -11.17 22.63
N LYS A 151 -0.34 -10.68 21.58
CA LYS A 151 -1.08 -11.46 20.59
C LYS A 151 -0.50 -11.34 19.17
N LEU A 152 0.28 -10.30 18.90
CA LEU A 152 0.86 -9.98 17.59
C LEU A 152 2.34 -9.63 17.72
N THR A 153 3.11 -9.92 16.68
CA THR A 153 4.45 -9.38 16.45
C THR A 153 4.44 -8.60 15.14
N VAL A 154 4.74 -7.29 15.19
CA VAL A 154 5.08 -6.53 13.99
C VAL A 154 6.52 -6.83 13.63
N LEU A 155 6.81 -7.00 12.35
CA LEU A 155 8.12 -7.32 11.83
C LEU A 155 8.38 -6.50 10.57
N GLY A 156 9.28 -5.54 10.62
CA GLY A 156 9.73 -4.80 9.46
C GLY A 156 10.85 -5.53 8.74
N ILE A 157 10.71 -5.74 7.44
CA ILE A 157 11.76 -6.33 6.58
C ILE A 157 12.18 -5.26 5.59
N SER A 158 13.38 -4.72 5.80
CA SER A 158 13.95 -3.73 4.89
C SER A 158 14.47 -4.40 3.61
N LEU A 159 14.16 -3.77 2.47
CA LEU A 159 14.65 -4.13 1.14
C LEU A 159 15.91 -3.35 0.75
N ASP A 160 16.51 -2.61 1.67
CA ASP A 160 17.79 -1.96 1.44
C ASP A 160 18.89 -2.99 1.21
N THR A 161 19.73 -2.76 0.22
CA THR A 161 20.82 -3.67 -0.19
C THR A 161 22.16 -2.95 -0.29
N GLY A 162 23.24 -3.73 -0.40
CA GLY A 162 24.60 -3.24 -0.53
C GLY A 162 25.30 -3.01 0.84
N GLN A 163 26.59 -2.72 0.78
CA GLN A 163 27.48 -2.67 1.97
C GLN A 163 27.04 -1.69 3.07
N ARG A 164 26.31 -0.62 2.73
CA ARG A 164 25.83 0.39 3.67
C ARG A 164 24.36 0.23 4.09
N ALA A 165 23.69 -0.84 3.65
CA ALA A 165 22.27 -1.05 3.95
C ALA A 165 21.98 -1.10 5.45
N GLU A 166 22.73 -1.91 6.18
CA GLU A 166 22.58 -2.05 7.63
C GLU A 166 22.73 -0.72 8.38
N GLY A 167 23.74 0.07 8.03
CA GLY A 167 23.97 1.39 8.64
C GLY A 167 22.85 2.37 8.36
N LYS A 168 22.33 2.42 7.12
CA LYS A 168 21.17 3.27 6.74
C LYS A 168 19.93 2.86 7.53
N VAL A 169 19.63 1.57 7.57
CA VAL A 169 18.46 1.04 8.29
C VAL A 169 18.58 1.32 9.79
N LYS A 170 19.75 1.08 10.43
CA LYS A 170 19.96 1.42 11.83
C LYS A 170 19.75 2.90 12.14
N LYS A 171 20.20 3.80 11.24
CA LYS A 171 19.99 5.25 11.36
C LYS A 171 18.50 5.57 11.36
N VAL A 172 17.76 5.11 10.36
CA VAL A 172 16.30 5.35 10.24
C VAL A 172 15.54 4.76 11.42
N VAL A 173 15.84 3.53 11.83
CA VAL A 173 15.23 2.87 13.01
C VAL A 173 15.37 3.73 14.26
N LYS A 174 16.55 4.32 14.48
CA LYS A 174 16.81 5.23 15.61
C LYS A 174 16.04 6.54 15.47
N GLU A 175 16.11 7.19 14.31
CA GLU A 175 15.46 8.49 14.05
C GLU A 175 13.92 8.39 14.14
N LYS A 176 13.34 7.35 13.55
CA LYS A 176 11.89 7.09 13.55
C LYS A 176 11.41 6.38 14.81
N LYS A 177 12.32 6.01 15.72
CA LYS A 177 12.03 5.31 16.99
C LYS A 177 11.20 4.04 16.77
N ALA A 178 11.55 3.23 15.75
CA ALA A 178 10.86 1.97 15.51
C ALA A 178 11.04 1.03 16.70
N SER A 179 9.93 0.57 17.30
CA SER A 179 9.91 -0.20 18.56
C SER A 179 9.61 -1.70 18.36
N TYR A 180 9.62 -2.17 17.13
CA TYR A 180 9.40 -3.55 16.72
C TYR A 180 10.63 -4.11 16.00
N PRO A 181 10.77 -5.45 15.91
CA PRO A 181 11.88 -6.06 15.21
C PRO A 181 12.03 -5.60 13.77
N ILE A 182 13.26 -5.22 13.40
CA ILE A 182 13.61 -4.84 12.03
C ILE A 182 14.69 -5.80 11.54
N TRP A 183 14.46 -6.35 10.34
CA TRP A 183 15.38 -7.25 9.66
C TRP A 183 15.71 -6.71 8.27
N LEU A 184 16.71 -7.30 7.64
CA LEU A 184 17.11 -7.05 6.26
C LEU A 184 16.75 -8.26 5.41
N ALA A 185 16.17 -8.05 4.24
CA ALA A 185 16.13 -9.07 3.21
C ALA A 185 17.57 -9.37 2.75
N LYS A 186 17.89 -10.63 2.49
CA LYS A 186 19.23 -11.00 1.97
C LYS A 186 19.46 -10.42 0.57
N SER A 187 18.41 -10.34 -0.25
CA SER A 187 18.37 -9.62 -1.51
C SER A 187 16.96 -9.11 -1.75
N GLN A 188 16.81 -8.08 -2.57
CA GLN A 188 15.49 -7.62 -2.99
C GLN A 188 14.76 -8.71 -3.78
N SER A 189 15.44 -9.33 -4.76
CA SER A 189 14.85 -10.37 -5.60
C SER A 189 14.23 -11.50 -4.78
N SER A 190 14.91 -11.99 -3.74
CA SER A 190 14.39 -13.06 -2.88
C SER A 190 13.08 -12.69 -2.19
N ALA A 191 12.91 -11.44 -1.76
CA ALA A 191 11.67 -10.97 -1.14
C ALA A 191 10.56 -10.77 -2.20
N PHE A 192 10.90 -10.16 -3.35
CA PHE A 192 9.96 -9.95 -4.45
C PHE A 192 9.42 -11.28 -4.98
N GLU A 193 10.27 -12.28 -5.19
CA GLU A 193 9.88 -13.61 -5.65
C GLU A 193 9.04 -14.35 -4.62
N ALA A 194 9.53 -14.47 -3.37
CA ALA A 194 8.84 -15.23 -2.33
C ALA A 194 7.45 -14.71 -2.00
N PHE A 195 7.27 -13.38 -1.96
CA PHE A 195 6.02 -12.73 -1.58
C PHE A 195 5.23 -12.15 -2.74
N ASN A 196 5.74 -12.30 -3.98
CA ASN A 196 5.18 -11.67 -5.18
C ASN A 196 5.03 -10.14 -5.01
N LEU A 197 6.02 -9.50 -4.36
CA LEU A 197 5.99 -8.05 -4.15
C LEU A 197 6.03 -7.31 -5.48
N LYS A 198 5.36 -6.16 -5.56
CA LYS A 198 5.40 -5.25 -6.72
C LYS A 198 5.99 -3.90 -6.35
N SER A 199 5.79 -3.50 -5.09
CA SER A 199 6.25 -2.21 -4.56
C SER A 199 6.38 -2.26 -3.04
N VAL A 200 6.89 -1.17 -2.45
CA VAL A 200 6.86 -0.91 -1.01
C VAL A 200 6.10 0.40 -0.75
N PRO A 201 5.40 0.55 0.38
CA PRO A 201 5.19 -0.47 1.41
C PRO A 201 4.24 -1.59 0.95
N THR A 202 4.52 -2.82 1.37
CA THR A 202 3.60 -3.95 1.24
C THR A 202 3.56 -4.71 2.55
N MET A 203 2.35 -4.97 3.06
CA MET A 203 2.16 -5.61 4.35
C MET A 203 1.35 -6.89 4.23
N PHE A 204 1.65 -7.86 5.09
CA PHE A 204 0.95 -9.14 5.18
C PHE A 204 0.62 -9.45 6.65
N LEU A 205 -0.63 -9.81 6.92
CA LEU A 205 -1.02 -10.40 8.19
C LEU A 205 -0.96 -11.93 8.08
N VAL A 206 -0.20 -12.53 8.98
CA VAL A 206 0.02 -13.99 9.04
C VAL A 206 -0.60 -14.53 10.31
N ASN A 207 -1.41 -15.58 10.19
CA ASN A 207 -2.05 -16.23 11.34
C ASN A 207 -1.13 -17.27 12.00
N ARG A 208 -1.59 -17.87 13.12
CA ARG A 208 -0.84 -18.88 13.88
C ARG A 208 -0.63 -20.19 13.12
N LYS A 209 -1.42 -20.45 12.05
CA LYS A 209 -1.23 -21.57 11.14
C LYS A 209 -0.21 -21.30 10.06
N GLN A 210 0.49 -20.14 10.12
CA GLN A 210 1.45 -19.70 9.12
C GLN A 210 0.83 -19.50 7.73
N GLN A 211 -0.34 -18.91 7.70
CA GLN A 211 -1.03 -18.52 6.47
C GLN A 211 -1.14 -17.00 6.40
N ILE A 212 -0.90 -16.43 5.24
CA ILE A 212 -1.22 -15.03 4.93
C ILE A 212 -2.75 -14.93 4.84
N VAL A 213 -3.38 -14.12 5.69
CA VAL A 213 -4.83 -13.96 5.80
C VAL A 213 -5.32 -12.56 5.47
N ALA A 214 -4.42 -11.58 5.43
CA ALA A 214 -4.71 -10.25 4.89
C ALA A 214 -3.45 -9.68 4.24
N GLN A 215 -3.63 -8.76 3.30
CA GLN A 215 -2.54 -8.15 2.53
C GLN A 215 -2.90 -6.75 2.08
N TRP A 216 -1.88 -5.87 2.04
CA TRP A 216 -2.02 -4.47 1.61
C TRP A 216 -0.79 -4.05 0.82
N MET A 217 -0.98 -3.16 -0.16
CA MET A 217 0.08 -2.54 -0.94
C MET A 217 -0.13 -1.03 -0.94
N GLY A 218 0.96 -0.25 -0.88
CA GLY A 218 0.92 1.20 -0.77
C GLY A 218 0.54 1.71 0.63
N LYS A 219 0.21 3.00 0.75
CA LYS A 219 -0.21 3.61 2.01
C LYS A 219 -1.55 3.05 2.47
N VAL A 220 -1.61 2.48 3.64
CA VAL A 220 -2.79 1.81 4.20
C VAL A 220 -3.30 2.57 5.40
N ASN A 221 -4.63 2.72 5.52
CA ASN A 221 -5.24 3.21 6.73
C ASN A 221 -5.06 2.20 7.88
N HIS A 222 -4.54 2.67 9.00
CA HIS A 222 -4.33 1.95 10.24
C HIS A 222 -5.56 1.15 10.72
N GLU A 223 -6.76 1.73 10.64
CA GLU A 223 -8.01 1.06 11.03
C GLU A 223 -8.28 -0.23 10.23
N LYS A 224 -7.93 -0.27 8.95
CA LYS A 224 -8.08 -1.47 8.12
C LYS A 224 -7.16 -2.60 8.61
N ILE A 225 -5.96 -2.26 9.04
CA ILE A 225 -4.99 -3.22 9.59
C ILE A 225 -5.51 -3.75 10.93
N GLU A 226 -5.94 -2.86 11.83
CA GLU A 226 -6.48 -3.23 13.14
C GLU A 226 -7.74 -4.11 13.02
N LYS A 227 -8.66 -3.76 12.13
CA LYS A 227 -9.86 -4.57 11.87
C LYS A 227 -9.51 -6.00 11.43
N ALA A 228 -8.52 -6.15 10.56
CA ALA A 228 -8.07 -7.48 10.14
C ALA A 228 -7.41 -8.27 11.30
N ILE A 229 -6.61 -7.60 12.13
CA ILE A 229 -6.01 -8.20 13.34
C ILE A 229 -7.10 -8.69 14.30
N GLU A 230 -8.10 -7.86 14.59
CA GLU A 230 -9.20 -8.18 15.50
C GLU A 230 -10.07 -9.33 14.95
N THR A 231 -10.36 -9.32 13.64
CA THR A 231 -11.08 -10.40 12.98
C THR A 231 -10.35 -11.74 13.18
N GLU A 232 -9.05 -11.80 12.96
CA GLU A 232 -8.25 -13.01 13.09
C GLU A 232 -8.09 -13.46 14.54
N LEU A 233 -7.98 -12.52 15.48
CA LEU A 233 -7.94 -12.82 16.92
C LEU A 233 -9.26 -13.42 17.42
N ASN A 234 -10.40 -12.91 16.93
CA ASN A 234 -11.73 -13.41 17.30
C ASN A 234 -12.02 -14.78 16.68
N ALA A 235 -11.58 -15.02 15.44
CA ALA A 235 -11.71 -16.33 14.79
C ALA A 235 -10.95 -17.44 15.54
N THR A 236 -9.85 -17.10 16.22
CA THR A 236 -9.05 -18.06 17.01
C THR A 236 -9.52 -18.22 18.45
N ALA A 237 -10.35 -17.34 18.97
CA ALA A 237 -10.92 -17.44 20.34
C ALA A 237 -12.16 -18.36 20.40
N LYS A 238 -12.79 -18.67 19.26
CA LYS A 238 -13.99 -19.52 19.16
C LYS A 238 -13.68 -21.02 18.97
N LYS A 239 -12.41 -21.39 18.98
CA LYS A 239 -11.92 -22.78 18.92
C LYS A 239 -11.22 -23.17 20.20
#